data_0283e365e4caecb2e5ecfe7bd7962020
#
_entry.id   0283e365e4caecb2e5ecfe7bd7962020
#
_cell.length_a   1.000
_cell.length_b   1.000
_cell.length_c   1.000
_cell.angle_alpha   90.00
_cell.angle_beta   90.00
_cell.angle_gamma   90.00
#
_symmetry.space_group_name_H-M   'P 1'
#
loop_
_entity.id
_entity.type
_entity.pdbx_description
1 polymer ?
#
loop_
_entity_poly.entity_id
_entity_poly.type
_entity_poly.pdbx_seq_one_letter_code
_entity_poly.pdbx_strand_id
1 'polypeptide(L)'
;MSKGRYGIHGGQYVPETLMNEIINLENAYEHYKNDPEFVQELDTLLREYANRPSLLYYAENMTKDLVGAKIYFKREDLNHTGAHKINNVLGQCLLAKKMGKTRVIAETGAGQHGVATATAAALMGLECEIFMGKEDTVRQALNVYRMELLGAKVHPVTTGTMTLKDAVNEAMREWVSRVDDTLYVLGSVMGPHPFPMIVRDFQSVISKEARQQILEKEGKLPTAVMACVGGGSNAMGMFYNFINDKDVRLIGCEAAGRGIHTGETAATISTGSLGVFHGMKSYFCQNEYGQIAPVYSISAGLDYPGVGPEHAYLHDIGRAEYVAVTDDEAVNAFEYIAKTEGIICAIESAHAVAHLMKIAPTMSKDDIIICCLSGRGDKDVAAIARYRGVDLHE
;
A
#
# COMPACT_ATOMS: atom_id res chain seq x y z
N MET A 1 2.18 15.71 19.55
CA MET A 1 2.56 14.28 19.64
C MET A 1 4.08 14.20 19.74
N SER A 2 4.64 13.24 20.47
CA SER A 2 6.09 13.01 20.46
C SER A 2 6.50 12.50 19.07
N LYS A 3 7.72 12.85 18.64
CA LYS A 3 8.27 12.50 17.32
C LYS A 3 8.16 10.99 17.07
N GLY A 4 7.65 10.59 15.91
CA GLY A 4 7.47 9.17 15.55
C GLY A 4 6.36 8.42 16.29
N ARG A 5 5.48 9.14 17.01
CA ARG A 5 4.36 8.55 17.72
C ARG A 5 3.02 9.07 17.20
N TYR A 6 2.07 8.16 17.09
CA TYR A 6 0.67 8.40 16.79
C TYR A 6 -0.14 7.88 18.00
N GLY A 7 -0.39 8.75 19.00
CA GLY A 7 -0.89 8.29 20.29
C GLY A 7 0.07 7.28 20.96
N ILE A 8 -0.43 6.07 21.22
CA ILE A 8 0.36 4.96 21.78
C ILE A 8 1.11 4.14 20.71
N HIS A 9 0.84 4.38 19.43
CA HIS A 9 1.39 3.65 18.29
C HIS A 9 2.69 4.28 17.75
N GLY A 10 3.39 3.58 16.86
CA GLY A 10 4.65 4.02 16.24
C GLY A 10 5.88 3.68 17.08
N GLY A 11 6.89 4.52 17.00
CA GLY A 11 8.17 4.36 17.69
C GLY A 11 9.24 3.69 16.87
N GLN A 12 10.36 3.37 17.52
CA GLN A 12 11.58 2.83 16.91
C GLN A 12 12.04 1.63 17.73
N TYR A 13 11.49 0.46 17.46
CA TYR A 13 11.83 -0.79 18.17
C TYR A 13 12.81 -1.60 17.31
N VAL A 14 14.04 -1.12 17.23
CA VAL A 14 15.11 -1.71 16.41
C VAL A 14 16.33 -2.00 17.26
N PRO A 15 17.23 -2.92 16.82
CA PRO A 15 18.53 -3.14 17.47
C PRO A 15 19.36 -1.86 17.49
N GLU A 16 20.22 -1.72 18.50
CA GLU A 16 21.14 -0.58 18.64
C GLU A 16 22.06 -0.41 17.43
N THR A 17 22.42 -1.49 16.76
CA THR A 17 23.24 -1.50 15.54
C THR A 17 22.59 -0.75 14.36
N LEU A 18 21.26 -0.66 14.36
CA LEU A 18 20.50 0.02 13.31
C LEU A 18 20.10 1.45 13.69
N MET A 19 20.19 1.80 14.99
CA MET A 19 19.64 3.07 15.49
C MET A 19 20.30 4.30 14.86
N ASN A 20 21.63 4.28 14.65
CA ASN A 20 22.32 5.40 14.01
C ASN A 20 21.82 5.62 12.57
N GLU A 21 21.59 4.56 11.80
CA GLU A 21 21.08 4.68 10.45
C GLU A 21 19.62 5.19 10.41
N ILE A 22 18.80 4.76 11.34
CA ILE A 22 17.43 5.29 11.51
C ILE A 22 17.46 6.81 11.79
N ILE A 23 18.37 7.26 12.65
CA ILE A 23 18.54 8.70 12.96
C ILE A 23 19.08 9.45 11.72
N ASN A 24 20.06 8.88 11.01
CA ASN A 24 20.58 9.45 9.77
C ASN A 24 19.50 9.59 8.70
N LEU A 25 18.69 8.54 8.51
CA LEU A 25 17.57 8.57 7.56
C LEU A 25 16.55 9.66 7.93
N GLU A 26 16.22 9.78 9.23
CA GLU A 26 15.31 10.81 9.70
C GLU A 26 15.83 12.21 9.43
N ASN A 27 17.09 12.47 9.77
CA ASN A 27 17.74 13.77 9.56
C ASN A 27 17.85 14.09 8.08
N ALA A 28 18.21 13.13 7.23
CA ALA A 28 18.28 13.31 5.80
C ALA A 28 16.89 13.64 5.23
N TYR A 29 15.86 12.90 5.63
CA TYR A 29 14.50 13.17 5.16
C TYR A 29 14.00 14.55 5.61
N GLU A 30 14.20 14.93 6.88
CA GLU A 30 13.81 16.25 7.40
C GLU A 30 14.52 17.41 6.67
N HIS A 31 15.76 17.18 6.22
CA HIS A 31 16.50 18.14 5.40
C HIS A 31 15.93 18.19 3.98
N TYR A 32 15.88 17.07 3.28
CA TYR A 32 15.56 17.03 1.86
C TYR A 32 14.09 17.28 1.53
N LYS A 33 13.14 16.91 2.40
CA LYS A 33 11.71 17.15 2.15
C LYS A 33 11.35 18.62 1.91
N ASN A 34 12.19 19.56 2.38
CA ASN A 34 12.01 21.00 2.21
C ASN A 34 13.09 21.62 1.29
N ASP A 35 14.04 20.83 0.80
CA ASP A 35 15.05 21.28 -0.12
C ASP A 35 14.45 21.51 -1.51
N PRO A 36 14.54 22.74 -2.08
CA PRO A 36 13.90 23.05 -3.35
C PRO A 36 14.39 22.21 -4.52
N GLU A 37 15.66 21.81 -4.55
CA GLU A 37 16.24 20.98 -5.61
C GLU A 37 15.67 19.56 -5.54
N PHE A 38 15.63 18.97 -4.33
CA PHE A 38 15.03 17.65 -4.13
C PHE A 38 13.56 17.63 -4.51
N VAL A 39 12.80 18.63 -4.04
CA VAL A 39 11.36 18.73 -4.33
C VAL A 39 11.12 18.87 -5.83
N GLN A 40 11.89 19.70 -6.53
CA GLN A 40 11.77 19.89 -7.98
C GLN A 40 12.15 18.61 -8.75
N GLU A 41 13.23 17.91 -8.35
CA GLU A 41 13.65 16.66 -8.97
C GLU A 41 12.59 15.57 -8.80
N LEU A 42 12.05 15.42 -7.58
CA LEU A 42 10.97 14.49 -7.30
C LEU A 42 9.68 14.83 -8.09
N ASP A 43 9.29 16.10 -8.13
CA ASP A 43 8.10 16.53 -8.88
C ASP A 43 8.25 16.25 -10.39
N THR A 44 9.44 16.46 -10.94
CA THR A 44 9.75 16.11 -12.33
C THR A 44 9.64 14.60 -12.57
N LEU A 45 10.19 13.76 -11.68
CA LEU A 45 10.08 12.31 -11.76
C LEU A 45 8.62 11.84 -11.65
N LEU A 46 7.86 12.42 -10.75
CA LEU A 46 6.45 12.09 -10.58
C LEU A 46 5.65 12.46 -11.83
N ARG A 47 5.88 13.62 -12.42
CA ARG A 47 5.15 14.10 -13.60
C ARG A 47 5.58 13.38 -14.87
N GLU A 48 6.88 13.31 -15.16
CA GLU A 48 7.38 12.90 -16.49
C GLU A 48 7.66 11.40 -16.55
N TYR A 49 7.95 10.75 -15.43
CA TYR A 49 8.26 9.33 -15.38
C TYR A 49 7.13 8.49 -14.79
N ALA A 50 6.53 8.92 -13.67
CA ALA A 50 5.41 8.19 -13.06
C ALA A 50 4.06 8.48 -13.70
N ASN A 51 3.97 9.46 -14.63
CA ASN A 51 2.75 9.85 -15.35
C ASN A 51 1.69 10.48 -14.44
N ARG A 52 2.11 11.31 -13.48
CA ARG A 52 1.19 12.07 -12.63
C ARG A 52 0.81 13.43 -13.27
N PRO A 53 -0.37 14.01 -12.92
CA PRO A 53 -1.32 13.51 -11.92
C PRO A 53 -2.13 12.31 -12.41
N SER A 54 -2.40 11.34 -11.52
CA SER A 54 -3.46 10.37 -11.79
C SER A 54 -4.82 11.08 -11.68
N LEU A 55 -5.77 10.73 -12.56
CA LEU A 55 -7.02 11.47 -12.63
C LEU A 55 -8.14 10.79 -11.83
N LEU A 56 -9.13 11.59 -11.43
CA LEU A 56 -10.42 11.08 -10.97
C LEU A 56 -11.28 10.73 -12.20
N TYR A 57 -11.62 9.45 -12.32
CA TYR A 57 -12.55 8.93 -13.31
C TYR A 57 -13.95 8.85 -12.70
N TYR A 58 -14.94 9.48 -13.35
CA TYR A 58 -16.34 9.33 -12.97
C TYR A 58 -16.86 7.99 -13.50
N ALA A 59 -17.18 7.08 -12.57
CA ALA A 59 -17.72 5.75 -12.89
C ALA A 59 -19.22 5.85 -13.17
N GLU A 60 -19.55 6.32 -14.38
CA GLU A 60 -20.92 6.64 -14.77
C GLU A 60 -21.83 5.41 -14.78
N ASN A 61 -21.33 4.28 -15.29
CA ASN A 61 -22.11 3.06 -15.38
C ASN A 61 -22.40 2.49 -13.99
N MET A 62 -21.38 2.42 -13.11
CA MET A 62 -21.58 1.99 -11.74
C MET A 62 -22.49 2.93 -10.95
N THR A 63 -22.36 4.25 -11.15
CA THR A 63 -23.24 5.24 -10.52
C THR A 63 -24.70 5.05 -10.93
N LYS A 64 -24.95 4.75 -12.20
CA LYS A 64 -26.31 4.46 -12.69
C LYS A 64 -26.86 3.12 -12.19
N ASP A 65 -26.02 2.10 -12.18
CA ASP A 65 -26.42 0.72 -11.78
C ASP A 65 -26.73 0.61 -10.29
N LEU A 66 -25.86 1.21 -9.46
CA LEU A 66 -25.99 1.16 -7.98
C LEU A 66 -27.02 2.17 -7.41
N VAL A 67 -27.46 3.13 -8.19
CA VAL A 67 -28.58 4.08 -7.88
C VAL A 67 -28.41 4.77 -6.51
N GLY A 68 -27.26 5.37 -6.25
CA GLY A 68 -26.99 6.10 -4.99
C GLY A 68 -25.96 7.20 -5.20
N ALA A 69 -24.91 7.20 -4.38
CA ALA A 69 -23.85 8.18 -4.45
C ALA A 69 -23.15 8.19 -5.82
N LYS A 70 -22.65 9.36 -6.23
CA LYS A 70 -21.74 9.49 -7.37
C LYS A 70 -20.41 8.81 -7.04
N ILE A 71 -19.90 7.99 -7.96
CA ILE A 71 -18.70 7.20 -7.78
C ILE A 71 -17.57 7.76 -8.63
N TYR A 72 -16.44 8.02 -7.97
CA TYR A 72 -15.19 8.41 -8.61
C TYR A 72 -14.08 7.42 -8.26
N PHE A 73 -13.29 7.04 -9.25
CA PHE A 73 -12.07 6.25 -9.03
C PHE A 73 -10.83 7.14 -9.15
N LYS A 74 -9.97 7.11 -8.13
CA LYS A 74 -8.61 7.66 -8.21
C LYS A 74 -7.71 6.62 -8.87
N ARG A 75 -7.27 6.90 -10.11
CA ARG A 75 -6.67 5.95 -11.05
C ARG A 75 -5.16 5.77 -10.83
N GLU A 76 -4.76 5.26 -9.66
CA GLU A 76 -3.34 4.92 -9.38
C GLU A 76 -2.86 3.68 -10.17
N ASP A 77 -3.79 2.90 -10.69
CA ASP A 77 -3.55 1.77 -11.59
C ASP A 77 -2.96 2.18 -12.95
N LEU A 78 -3.09 3.44 -13.34
CA LEU A 78 -2.55 3.99 -14.60
C LEU A 78 -1.16 4.61 -14.46
N ASN A 79 -0.61 4.70 -13.26
CA ASN A 79 0.76 5.17 -13.06
C ASN A 79 1.76 4.19 -13.68
N HIS A 80 2.98 4.68 -13.95
CA HIS A 80 4.08 3.81 -14.35
C HIS A 80 4.26 2.66 -13.35
N THR A 81 4.59 1.48 -13.81
CA THR A 81 4.56 0.18 -13.10
C THR A 81 3.17 -0.36 -12.75
N GLY A 82 2.10 0.40 -13.01
CA GLY A 82 0.72 -0.04 -12.86
C GLY A 82 0.16 -0.02 -11.44
N ALA A 83 0.75 0.77 -10.52
CA ALA A 83 0.28 0.90 -9.15
C ALA A 83 0.81 2.16 -8.46
N HIS A 84 0.24 2.50 -7.29
CA HIS A 84 0.65 3.61 -6.42
C HIS A 84 2.09 3.50 -5.87
N LYS A 85 2.68 2.32 -5.89
CA LYS A 85 4.01 2.06 -5.28
C LYS A 85 5.10 2.96 -5.83
N ILE A 86 5.04 3.32 -7.11
CA ILE A 86 6.03 4.16 -7.77
C ILE A 86 6.19 5.52 -7.08
N ASN A 87 5.13 6.10 -6.50
CA ASN A 87 5.17 7.39 -5.83
C ASN A 87 6.18 7.40 -4.67
N ASN A 88 6.04 6.40 -3.78
CA ASN A 88 6.90 6.23 -2.63
C ASN A 88 8.32 5.85 -3.03
N VAL A 89 8.46 4.94 -3.97
CA VAL A 89 9.76 4.38 -4.35
C VAL A 89 10.65 5.41 -5.02
N LEU A 90 10.11 6.25 -5.90
CA LEU A 90 10.87 7.36 -6.50
C LEU A 90 11.41 8.29 -5.42
N GLY A 91 10.58 8.64 -4.43
CA GLY A 91 11.01 9.48 -3.31
C GLY A 91 12.11 8.85 -2.45
N GLN A 92 11.95 7.56 -2.08
CA GLN A 92 12.95 6.88 -1.26
C GLN A 92 14.26 6.60 -2.02
N CYS A 93 14.20 6.20 -3.30
CA CYS A 93 15.41 5.99 -4.11
C CYS A 93 16.16 7.31 -4.37
N LEU A 94 15.44 8.42 -4.62
CA LEU A 94 16.05 9.75 -4.71
C LEU A 94 16.72 10.15 -3.39
N LEU A 95 16.05 9.91 -2.26
CA LEU A 95 16.62 10.16 -0.93
C LEU A 95 17.87 9.32 -0.70
N ALA A 96 17.86 8.02 -1.06
CA ALA A 96 19.03 7.14 -0.98
C ALA A 96 20.22 7.72 -1.75
N LYS A 97 19.98 8.18 -2.98
CA LYS A 97 21.01 8.81 -3.81
C LYS A 97 21.57 10.10 -3.18
N LYS A 98 20.72 10.97 -2.63
CA LYS A 98 21.13 12.20 -1.93
C LYS A 98 21.89 11.88 -0.62
N MET A 99 21.63 10.75 0.03
CA MET A 99 22.37 10.24 1.18
C MET A 99 23.71 9.57 0.79
N GLY A 100 24.03 9.47 -0.50
CA GLY A 100 25.25 8.81 -0.99
C GLY A 100 25.20 7.28 -0.96
N LYS A 101 24.02 6.68 -0.79
CA LYS A 101 23.86 5.23 -0.87
C LYS A 101 24.00 4.76 -2.33
N THR A 102 24.63 3.61 -2.50
CA THR A 102 24.88 2.99 -3.82
C THR A 102 23.98 1.79 -4.08
N ARG A 103 23.32 1.30 -3.03
CA ARG A 103 22.47 0.11 -3.06
C ARG A 103 21.13 0.38 -2.36
N VAL A 104 20.08 -0.22 -2.91
CA VAL A 104 18.77 -0.29 -2.27
C VAL A 104 18.31 -1.74 -2.13
N ILE A 105 17.59 -2.01 -1.05
CA ILE A 105 16.92 -3.29 -0.83
C ILE A 105 15.44 -3.05 -0.58
N ALA A 106 14.60 -4.03 -0.91
CA ALA A 106 13.18 -3.99 -0.60
C ALA A 106 12.62 -5.39 -0.37
N GLU A 107 11.51 -5.44 0.37
CA GLU A 107 10.63 -6.59 0.45
C GLU A 107 9.52 -6.52 -0.59
N THR A 108 8.94 -7.66 -0.94
CA THR A 108 7.71 -7.67 -1.76
C THR A 108 6.90 -8.96 -1.55
N GLY A 109 5.57 -8.87 -1.64
CA GLY A 109 4.65 -10.01 -1.66
C GLY A 109 4.08 -10.20 -3.07
N ALA A 110 3.13 -9.38 -3.49
CA ALA A 110 2.56 -9.42 -4.84
C ALA A 110 3.53 -9.03 -5.97
N GLY A 111 4.75 -8.57 -5.63
CA GLY A 111 5.76 -8.14 -6.58
C GLY A 111 5.69 -6.68 -6.99
N GLN A 112 4.60 -5.97 -6.74
CA GLN A 112 4.43 -4.58 -7.20
C GLN A 112 5.44 -3.61 -6.59
N HIS A 113 5.73 -3.75 -5.29
CA HIS A 113 6.74 -2.94 -4.64
C HIS A 113 8.15 -3.27 -5.15
N GLY A 114 8.45 -4.56 -5.32
CA GLY A 114 9.73 -5.02 -5.87
C GLY A 114 9.96 -4.49 -7.29
N VAL A 115 8.96 -4.61 -8.17
CA VAL A 115 9.03 -4.06 -9.54
C VAL A 115 9.23 -2.55 -9.53
N ALA A 116 8.50 -1.80 -8.68
CA ALA A 116 8.67 -0.36 -8.58
C ALA A 116 10.08 0.01 -8.07
N THR A 117 10.61 -0.71 -7.07
CA THR A 117 11.96 -0.48 -6.54
C THR A 117 13.03 -0.79 -7.57
N ALA A 118 12.93 -1.94 -8.26
CA ALA A 118 13.84 -2.29 -9.36
C ALA A 118 13.82 -1.23 -10.48
N THR A 119 12.62 -0.72 -10.81
CA THR A 119 12.43 0.34 -11.82
C THR A 119 13.16 1.63 -11.43
N ALA A 120 12.93 2.12 -10.20
CA ALA A 120 13.57 3.36 -9.73
C ALA A 120 15.09 3.18 -9.54
N ALA A 121 15.53 2.03 -9.06
CA ALA A 121 16.95 1.70 -8.92
C ALA A 121 17.66 1.70 -10.27
N ALA A 122 17.08 1.06 -11.29
CA ALA A 122 17.61 1.07 -12.65
C ALA A 122 17.71 2.50 -13.22
N LEU A 123 16.65 3.30 -13.03
CA LEU A 123 16.65 4.70 -13.47
C LEU A 123 17.74 5.54 -12.82
N MET A 124 18.03 5.31 -11.54
CA MET A 124 18.96 6.11 -10.73
C MET A 124 20.37 5.53 -10.66
N GLY A 125 20.62 4.36 -11.28
CA GLY A 125 21.92 3.69 -11.27
C GLY A 125 22.30 3.10 -9.91
N LEU A 126 21.32 2.62 -9.13
CA LEU A 126 21.51 1.97 -7.83
C LEU A 126 21.50 0.45 -7.98
N GLU A 127 22.36 -0.24 -7.25
CA GLU A 127 22.25 -1.68 -7.07
C GLU A 127 20.94 -2.02 -6.36
N CYS A 128 20.25 -3.08 -6.78
CA CYS A 128 18.94 -3.42 -6.24
C CYS A 128 18.84 -4.91 -5.88
N GLU A 129 18.47 -5.20 -4.64
CA GLU A 129 18.16 -6.56 -4.19
C GLU A 129 16.77 -6.61 -3.57
N ILE A 130 15.97 -7.61 -3.98
CA ILE A 130 14.57 -7.75 -3.57
C ILE A 130 14.41 -9.06 -2.82
N PHE A 131 13.83 -9.00 -1.62
CA PHE A 131 13.47 -10.15 -0.82
C PHE A 131 11.99 -10.48 -1.02
N MET A 132 11.72 -11.73 -1.39
CA MET A 132 10.37 -12.20 -1.69
C MET A 132 10.16 -13.59 -1.13
N GLY A 133 9.05 -13.85 -0.47
CA GLY A 133 8.73 -15.18 0.04
C GLY A 133 8.73 -16.21 -1.08
N LYS A 134 9.26 -17.43 -0.82
CA LYS A 134 9.35 -18.49 -1.83
C LYS A 134 7.98 -18.84 -2.42
N GLU A 135 6.93 -18.86 -1.61
CA GLU A 135 5.55 -19.07 -2.07
C GLU A 135 5.11 -17.97 -3.05
N ASP A 136 5.41 -16.71 -2.71
CA ASP A 136 5.07 -15.56 -3.53
C ASP A 136 5.87 -15.53 -4.83
N THR A 137 7.15 -15.99 -4.84
CA THR A 137 7.94 -16.06 -6.08
C THR A 137 7.31 -17.00 -7.11
N VAL A 138 6.65 -18.05 -6.66
CA VAL A 138 5.95 -19.00 -7.54
C VAL A 138 4.63 -18.40 -8.04
N ARG A 139 3.84 -17.81 -7.11
CA ARG A 139 2.55 -17.20 -7.45
C ARG A 139 2.68 -16.03 -8.43
N GLN A 140 3.78 -15.28 -8.34
CA GLN A 140 4.04 -14.02 -9.03
C GLN A 140 5.29 -14.09 -9.93
N ALA A 141 5.54 -15.24 -10.57
CA ALA A 141 6.74 -15.49 -11.39
C ALA A 141 6.98 -14.41 -12.46
N LEU A 142 5.91 -13.88 -13.06
CA LEU A 142 6.02 -12.78 -14.04
C LEU A 142 6.63 -11.51 -13.43
N ASN A 143 6.28 -11.18 -12.19
CA ASN A 143 6.86 -10.02 -11.50
C ASN A 143 8.32 -10.29 -11.09
N VAL A 144 8.66 -11.53 -10.72
CA VAL A 144 10.07 -11.92 -10.49
C VAL A 144 10.89 -11.66 -11.75
N TYR A 145 10.45 -12.16 -12.89
CA TYR A 145 11.14 -11.94 -14.16
C TYR A 145 11.26 -10.44 -14.53
N ARG A 146 10.21 -9.64 -14.27
CA ARG A 146 10.26 -8.19 -14.48
C ARG A 146 11.34 -7.51 -13.62
N MET A 147 11.48 -7.91 -12.35
CA MET A 147 12.50 -7.38 -11.45
C MET A 147 13.91 -7.75 -11.95
N GLU A 148 14.12 -8.99 -12.37
CA GLU A 148 15.39 -9.46 -12.93
C GLU A 148 15.73 -8.76 -14.25
N LEU A 149 14.73 -8.54 -15.12
CA LEU A 149 14.89 -7.80 -16.38
C LEU A 149 15.32 -6.33 -16.14
N LEU A 150 14.88 -5.74 -15.03
CA LEU A 150 15.25 -4.39 -14.57
C LEU A 150 16.62 -4.36 -13.88
N GLY A 151 17.32 -5.51 -13.79
CA GLY A 151 18.65 -5.62 -13.20
C GLY A 151 18.66 -5.87 -11.69
N ALA A 152 17.52 -6.07 -11.05
CA ALA A 152 17.47 -6.41 -9.64
C ALA A 152 17.75 -7.90 -9.42
N LYS A 153 18.37 -8.21 -8.27
CA LYS A 153 18.56 -9.59 -7.81
C LYS A 153 17.43 -9.95 -6.85
N VAL A 154 16.68 -11.01 -7.18
CA VAL A 154 15.58 -11.49 -6.34
C VAL A 154 16.06 -12.64 -5.45
N HIS A 155 15.83 -12.51 -4.13
CA HIS A 155 16.17 -13.51 -3.12
C HIS A 155 14.90 -14.20 -2.61
N PRO A 156 14.69 -15.49 -2.96
CA PRO A 156 13.59 -16.26 -2.42
C PRO A 156 13.82 -16.55 -0.92
N VAL A 157 12.91 -16.10 -0.07
CA VAL A 157 12.96 -16.34 1.38
C VAL A 157 12.23 -17.63 1.71
N THR A 158 12.94 -18.59 2.33
CA THR A 158 12.44 -19.93 2.62
C THR A 158 12.13 -20.17 4.09
N THR A 159 12.22 -19.13 4.94
CA THR A 159 11.92 -19.20 6.38
C THR A 159 10.45 -18.88 6.65
N GLY A 160 9.95 -19.33 7.78
CA GLY A 160 8.58 -19.04 8.24
C GLY A 160 7.50 -19.56 7.30
N THR A 161 6.52 -18.72 6.99
CA THR A 161 5.43 -19.01 6.04
C THR A 161 5.83 -18.79 4.58
N MET A 162 7.06 -18.33 4.33
CA MET A 162 7.58 -18.03 2.99
C MET A 162 6.77 -16.99 2.22
N THR A 163 6.19 -16.02 2.93
CA THR A 163 5.35 -14.92 2.41
C THR A 163 5.92 -13.55 2.75
N LEU A 164 5.17 -12.47 2.47
CA LEU A 164 5.57 -11.07 2.67
C LEU A 164 6.17 -10.77 4.06
N LYS A 165 5.58 -11.34 5.13
CA LYS A 165 6.10 -11.12 6.50
C LYS A 165 7.57 -11.56 6.63
N ASP A 166 7.90 -12.71 6.07
CA ASP A 166 9.26 -13.26 6.16
C ASP A 166 10.23 -12.53 5.22
N ALA A 167 9.74 -12.02 4.09
CA ALA A 167 10.49 -11.13 3.22
C ALA A 167 10.91 -9.83 3.95
N VAL A 168 9.99 -9.22 4.74
CA VAL A 168 10.31 -8.07 5.60
C VAL A 168 11.37 -8.40 6.62
N ASN A 169 11.25 -9.55 7.30
CA ASN A 169 12.24 -9.99 8.29
C ASN A 169 13.64 -10.12 7.67
N GLU A 170 13.73 -10.69 6.47
CA GLU A 170 15.01 -10.91 5.79
C GLU A 170 15.61 -9.60 5.30
N ALA A 171 14.79 -8.72 4.68
CA ALA A 171 15.23 -7.39 4.28
C ALA A 171 15.78 -6.58 5.45
N MET A 172 15.14 -6.64 6.63
CA MET A 172 15.63 -5.97 7.85
C MET A 172 16.97 -6.55 8.33
N ARG A 173 17.16 -7.88 8.28
CA ARG A 173 18.44 -8.53 8.65
C ARG A 173 19.55 -8.12 7.68
N GLU A 174 19.26 -8.14 6.40
CA GLU A 174 20.22 -7.72 5.38
C GLU A 174 20.61 -6.25 5.55
N TRP A 175 19.64 -5.37 5.84
CA TRP A 175 19.93 -3.96 6.06
C TRP A 175 20.90 -3.71 7.21
N VAL A 176 20.72 -4.43 8.34
CA VAL A 176 21.65 -4.35 9.51
C VAL A 176 23.09 -4.71 9.11
N SER A 177 23.26 -5.62 8.15
CA SER A 177 24.60 -6.09 7.73
C SER A 177 25.36 -5.08 6.85
N ARG A 178 24.63 -4.17 6.16
CA ARG A 178 25.20 -3.24 5.15
C ARG A 178 24.59 -1.83 5.24
N VAL A 179 24.46 -1.27 6.42
CA VAL A 179 23.82 0.05 6.63
C VAL A 179 24.57 1.20 5.96
N ASP A 180 25.89 1.11 5.78
CA ASP A 180 26.70 2.22 5.29
C ASP A 180 26.41 2.57 3.83
N ASP A 181 26.23 1.57 2.98
CA ASP A 181 26.04 1.73 1.54
C ASP A 181 24.62 1.48 1.05
N THR A 182 23.74 0.99 1.91
CA THR A 182 22.41 0.47 1.56
C THR A 182 21.29 1.26 2.25
N LEU A 183 20.25 1.61 1.48
CA LEU A 183 18.96 2.04 2.06
C LEU A 183 17.91 0.94 1.89
N TYR A 184 17.18 0.65 2.96
CA TYR A 184 15.98 -0.16 2.88
C TYR A 184 14.81 0.71 2.38
N VAL A 185 14.30 0.40 1.18
CA VAL A 185 13.14 1.06 0.57
C VAL A 185 11.88 0.33 1.01
N LEU A 186 11.29 0.78 2.12
CA LEU A 186 10.16 0.11 2.74
C LEU A 186 8.85 0.37 1.96
N GLY A 187 8.08 -0.68 1.69
CA GLY A 187 6.97 -0.65 0.74
C GLY A 187 5.64 -0.15 1.27
N SER A 188 5.51 0.13 2.58
CA SER A 188 4.25 0.58 3.17
C SER A 188 4.46 1.55 4.32
N VAL A 189 3.36 2.09 4.89
CA VAL A 189 3.35 3.00 6.05
C VAL A 189 3.57 2.25 7.37
N MET A 190 4.49 1.31 7.36
CA MET A 190 4.83 0.42 8.48
C MET A 190 6.31 0.56 8.84
N GLY A 191 6.75 -0.19 9.83
CA GLY A 191 8.16 -0.19 10.25
C GLY A 191 8.48 0.86 11.29
N PRO A 192 9.75 0.94 11.72
CA PRO A 192 10.19 1.93 12.70
C PRO A 192 10.08 3.34 12.12
N HIS A 193 9.82 4.33 12.98
CA HIS A 193 9.98 5.73 12.57
C HIS A 193 11.42 5.95 12.06
N PRO A 194 11.66 6.64 10.90
CA PRO A 194 10.75 7.53 10.21
C PRO A 194 9.95 6.92 9.05
N PHE A 195 10.04 5.62 8.77
CA PHE A 195 9.41 5.02 7.60
C PHE A 195 7.90 5.30 7.45
N PRO A 196 7.06 5.17 8.49
CA PRO A 196 5.63 5.47 8.34
C PRO A 196 5.38 6.90 7.86
N MET A 197 6.17 7.86 8.35
CA MET A 197 6.10 9.27 7.95
C MET A 197 6.57 9.47 6.50
N ILE A 198 7.74 8.94 6.15
CA ILE A 198 8.32 9.06 4.80
C ILE A 198 7.37 8.52 3.73
N VAL A 199 6.89 7.28 3.94
CA VAL A 199 5.99 6.62 2.99
C VAL A 199 4.67 7.35 2.87
N ARG A 200 4.07 7.78 4.00
CA ARG A 200 2.86 8.60 4.00
C ARG A 200 3.04 9.87 3.18
N ASP A 201 4.10 10.61 3.43
CA ASP A 201 4.32 11.90 2.80
C ASP A 201 4.47 11.75 1.28
N PHE A 202 5.23 10.76 0.81
CA PHE A 202 5.35 10.48 -0.63
C PHE A 202 4.04 9.95 -1.25
N GLN A 203 3.23 9.21 -0.51
CA GLN A 203 1.93 8.74 -0.99
C GLN A 203 0.83 9.81 -0.87
N SER A 204 1.02 10.86 -0.08
CA SER A 204 0.01 11.90 0.14
C SER A 204 -0.36 12.68 -1.13
N VAL A 205 0.46 12.60 -2.17
CA VAL A 205 0.17 13.12 -3.51
C VAL A 205 -1.17 12.59 -4.05
N ILE A 206 -1.57 11.36 -3.68
CA ILE A 206 -2.85 10.75 -4.07
C ILE A 206 -4.03 11.61 -3.62
N SER A 207 -4.10 11.92 -2.33
CA SER A 207 -5.20 12.74 -1.78
C SER A 207 -5.05 14.23 -2.10
N LYS A 208 -3.82 14.74 -2.22
CA LYS A 208 -3.59 16.13 -2.65
C LYS A 208 -4.23 16.39 -4.01
N GLU A 209 -3.97 15.53 -4.97
CA GLU A 209 -4.57 15.62 -6.30
C GLU A 209 -6.08 15.32 -6.28
N ALA A 210 -6.51 14.26 -5.59
CA ALA A 210 -7.92 13.89 -5.51
C ALA A 210 -8.78 15.01 -4.92
N ARG A 211 -8.29 15.70 -3.88
CA ARG A 211 -8.97 16.82 -3.24
C ARG A 211 -9.13 18.01 -4.20
N GLN A 212 -8.09 18.36 -4.93
CA GLN A 212 -8.17 19.42 -5.94
C GLN A 212 -9.14 19.04 -7.07
N GLN A 213 -8.97 17.84 -7.63
CA GLN A 213 -9.76 17.36 -8.77
C GLN A 213 -11.25 17.25 -8.45
N ILE A 214 -11.63 16.82 -7.23
CA ILE A 214 -13.06 16.74 -6.88
C ILE A 214 -13.68 18.12 -6.69
N LEU A 215 -12.94 19.06 -6.14
CA LEU A 215 -13.39 20.46 -6.02
C LEU A 215 -13.58 21.11 -7.39
N GLU A 216 -12.70 20.82 -8.35
CA GLU A 216 -12.84 21.29 -9.75
C GLU A 216 -14.05 20.66 -10.45
N LYS A 217 -14.35 19.38 -10.20
CA LYS A 217 -15.43 18.64 -10.86
C LYS A 217 -16.82 18.89 -10.23
N GLU A 218 -16.91 18.96 -8.92
CA GLU A 218 -18.17 18.95 -8.18
C GLU A 218 -18.38 20.20 -7.31
N GLY A 219 -17.37 21.07 -7.16
CA GLY A 219 -17.43 22.27 -6.32
C GLY A 219 -17.50 22.00 -4.82
N LYS A 220 -17.39 20.73 -4.40
CA LYS A 220 -17.48 20.32 -2.99
C LYS A 220 -16.58 19.13 -2.68
N LEU A 221 -16.30 18.90 -1.40
CA LEU A 221 -15.57 17.73 -0.93
C LEU A 221 -16.42 16.45 -1.05
N PRO A 222 -15.81 15.26 -1.12
CA PRO A 222 -16.55 14.01 -1.15
C PRO A 222 -17.19 13.72 0.20
N THR A 223 -18.27 12.93 0.20
CA THR A 223 -18.86 12.38 1.43
C THR A 223 -17.99 11.32 2.05
N ALA A 224 -17.31 10.52 1.21
CA ALA A 224 -16.40 9.48 1.65
C ALA A 224 -15.20 9.31 0.71
N VAL A 225 -14.06 8.97 1.28
CA VAL A 225 -12.90 8.44 0.55
C VAL A 225 -12.58 7.05 1.07
N MET A 226 -12.23 6.13 0.18
CA MET A 226 -12.00 4.74 0.56
C MET A 226 -10.84 4.11 -0.21
N ALA A 227 -10.19 3.15 0.44
CA ALA A 227 -9.08 2.40 -0.13
C ALA A 227 -8.90 1.06 0.59
N CYS A 228 -8.29 0.08 -0.07
CA CYS A 228 -7.91 -1.17 0.57
C CYS A 228 -6.74 -0.97 1.55
N VAL A 229 -6.70 -1.82 2.58
CA VAL A 229 -5.70 -1.74 3.66
C VAL A 229 -5.08 -3.12 3.90
N GLY A 230 -3.77 -3.23 3.59
CA GLY A 230 -2.86 -4.23 4.14
C GLY A 230 -1.95 -3.50 5.14
N GLY A 231 -0.68 -3.23 4.81
CA GLY A 231 0.12 -2.26 5.57
C GLY A 231 -0.42 -0.83 5.52
N GLY A 232 -1.19 -0.48 4.48
CA GLY A 232 -2.05 0.69 4.40
C GLY A 232 -1.48 1.91 3.65
N SER A 233 -0.45 1.75 2.79
CA SER A 233 0.19 2.91 2.14
C SER A 233 -0.72 3.66 1.17
N ASN A 234 -1.49 2.95 0.32
CA ASN A 234 -2.43 3.62 -0.58
C ASN A 234 -3.57 4.29 0.18
N ALA A 235 -4.07 3.65 1.23
CA ALA A 235 -5.13 4.20 2.06
C ALA A 235 -4.66 5.44 2.83
N MET A 236 -3.46 5.43 3.40
CA MET A 236 -2.89 6.61 4.05
C MET A 236 -2.66 7.74 3.03
N GLY A 237 -2.15 7.41 1.84
CA GLY A 237 -2.04 8.37 0.75
C GLY A 237 -3.39 9.00 0.35
N MET A 238 -4.47 8.19 0.35
CA MET A 238 -5.82 8.66 0.04
C MET A 238 -6.46 9.45 1.20
N PHE A 239 -6.14 9.13 2.44
CA PHE A 239 -6.76 9.75 3.61
C PHE A 239 -6.10 11.07 4.02
N TYR A 240 -4.78 11.19 3.84
CA TYR A 240 -3.95 12.18 4.52
C TYR A 240 -4.47 13.62 4.39
N ASN A 241 -4.77 14.07 3.17
CA ASN A 241 -5.26 15.44 2.95
C ASN A 241 -6.76 15.62 3.25
N PHE A 242 -7.46 14.56 3.72
CA PHE A 242 -8.84 14.61 4.20
C PHE A 242 -8.96 14.37 5.71
N ILE A 243 -7.85 14.10 6.43
CA ILE A 243 -7.90 13.80 7.88
C ILE A 243 -8.56 14.93 8.67
N ASN A 244 -8.31 16.19 8.29
CA ASN A 244 -8.85 17.36 8.98
C ASN A 244 -10.26 17.75 8.50
N ASP A 245 -10.75 17.22 7.40
CA ASP A 245 -12.11 17.45 6.89
C ASP A 245 -13.07 16.47 7.59
N LYS A 246 -13.61 16.86 8.74
CA LYS A 246 -14.36 15.96 9.64
C LYS A 246 -15.63 15.39 9.02
N ASP A 247 -16.21 16.09 8.05
CA ASP A 247 -17.42 15.67 7.34
C ASP A 247 -17.10 14.64 6.23
N VAL A 248 -15.82 14.42 5.89
CA VAL A 248 -15.40 13.40 4.95
C VAL A 248 -15.12 12.10 5.71
N ARG A 249 -15.88 11.05 5.43
CA ARG A 249 -15.64 9.72 5.98
C ARG A 249 -14.37 9.11 5.35
N LEU A 250 -13.52 8.51 6.19
CA LEU A 250 -12.33 7.77 5.76
C LEU A 250 -12.59 6.28 5.98
N ILE A 251 -12.61 5.48 4.92
CA ILE A 251 -13.00 4.07 4.99
C ILE A 251 -11.86 3.18 4.46
N GLY A 252 -11.25 2.41 5.35
CA GLY A 252 -10.25 1.40 5.04
C GLY A 252 -10.88 0.01 4.88
N CYS A 253 -10.60 -0.68 3.78
CA CYS A 253 -11.15 -2.00 3.49
C CYS A 253 -10.06 -3.05 3.67
N GLU A 254 -10.17 -3.87 4.71
CA GLU A 254 -9.23 -4.93 5.07
C GLU A 254 -9.62 -6.26 4.41
N ALA A 255 -8.64 -7.14 4.19
CA ALA A 255 -8.89 -8.46 3.63
C ALA A 255 -9.32 -9.45 4.73
N ALA A 256 -10.58 -9.82 4.75
CA ALA A 256 -11.12 -10.81 5.66
C ALA A 256 -10.79 -12.27 5.24
N GLY A 257 -10.17 -12.47 4.08
CA GLY A 257 -9.91 -13.82 3.58
C GLY A 257 -11.18 -14.64 3.48
N ARG A 258 -11.22 -15.77 4.18
CA ARG A 258 -12.41 -16.63 4.26
C ARG A 258 -13.41 -16.20 5.33
N GLY A 259 -13.11 -15.13 6.07
CA GLY A 259 -13.96 -14.56 7.11
C GLY A 259 -13.21 -14.32 8.42
N ILE A 260 -13.56 -13.25 9.13
CA ILE A 260 -12.86 -12.80 10.36
C ILE A 260 -12.89 -13.81 11.53
N HIS A 261 -13.79 -14.80 11.48
CA HIS A 261 -13.92 -15.83 12.53
C HIS A 261 -13.33 -17.18 12.14
N THR A 262 -12.71 -17.30 10.97
CA THR A 262 -12.20 -18.57 10.44
C THR A 262 -10.74 -18.86 10.82
N GLY A 263 -10.01 -17.83 11.28
CA GLY A 263 -8.56 -17.91 11.46
C GLY A 263 -7.79 -17.71 10.14
N GLU A 264 -8.47 -17.67 8.99
CA GLU A 264 -7.92 -17.43 7.66
C GLU A 264 -8.29 -16.00 7.19
N THR A 265 -7.71 -14.99 7.83
CA THR A 265 -7.99 -13.57 7.63
C THR A 265 -6.72 -12.75 7.76
N ALA A 266 -6.65 -11.61 7.08
CA ALA A 266 -5.60 -10.60 7.23
C ALA A 266 -6.19 -9.23 7.67
N ALA A 267 -7.43 -9.22 8.20
CA ALA A 267 -8.12 -8.02 8.68
C ALA A 267 -7.56 -7.59 10.05
N THR A 268 -6.42 -6.93 10.05
CA THR A 268 -5.59 -6.65 11.24
C THR A 268 -6.26 -5.74 12.25
N ILE A 269 -6.96 -4.67 11.84
CA ILE A 269 -7.68 -3.78 12.77
C ILE A 269 -8.91 -4.50 13.34
N SER A 270 -9.58 -5.28 12.51
CA SER A 270 -10.79 -6.02 12.91
C SER A 270 -10.51 -7.19 13.86
N THR A 271 -9.35 -7.85 13.76
CA THR A 271 -9.07 -9.10 14.49
C THR A 271 -7.79 -9.11 15.31
N GLY A 272 -6.89 -8.16 15.05
CA GLY A 272 -5.59 -8.07 15.72
C GLY A 272 -5.66 -7.44 17.10
N SER A 273 -4.52 -7.40 17.74
CA SER A 273 -4.32 -6.75 19.04
C SER A 273 -3.02 -5.95 19.09
N LEU A 274 -2.90 -5.09 20.10
CA LEU A 274 -1.76 -4.18 20.23
C LEU A 274 -0.48 -4.95 20.60
N GLY A 275 0.62 -4.65 19.90
CA GLY A 275 1.94 -5.19 20.22
C GLY A 275 3.05 -4.49 19.43
N VAL A 276 4.26 -5.05 19.48
CA VAL A 276 5.43 -4.57 18.72
C VAL A 276 5.75 -5.58 17.63
N PHE A 277 5.83 -5.06 16.39
CA PHE A 277 6.02 -5.86 15.20
C PHE A 277 6.77 -5.05 14.14
N HIS A 278 7.76 -5.63 13.47
CA HIS A 278 8.58 -4.98 12.46
C HIS A 278 9.09 -3.58 12.86
N GLY A 279 9.56 -3.42 14.10
CA GLY A 279 10.13 -2.17 14.59
C GLY A 279 9.13 -1.08 14.99
N MET A 280 7.84 -1.34 14.96
CA MET A 280 6.77 -0.41 15.32
C MET A 280 5.83 -1.01 16.37
N LYS A 281 5.18 -0.16 17.16
CA LYS A 281 4.03 -0.54 17.98
C LYS A 281 2.74 -0.22 17.21
N SER A 282 1.92 -1.24 16.97
CA SER A 282 0.66 -1.11 16.21
C SER A 282 -0.26 -2.30 16.51
N TYR A 283 -1.38 -2.41 15.80
CA TYR A 283 -2.16 -3.64 15.77
C TYR A 283 -1.51 -4.64 14.83
N PHE A 284 -1.53 -5.92 15.23
CA PHE A 284 -1.18 -7.04 14.36
C PHE A 284 -1.91 -8.32 14.77
N CYS A 285 -2.04 -9.26 13.83
CA CYS A 285 -2.63 -10.56 14.07
C CYS A 285 -1.67 -11.40 14.92
N GLN A 286 -2.06 -11.75 16.13
CA GLN A 286 -1.26 -12.54 17.07
C GLN A 286 -2.14 -13.54 17.84
N ASN A 287 -1.53 -14.63 18.28
CA ASN A 287 -2.18 -15.61 19.10
C ASN A 287 -2.15 -15.22 20.59
N GLU A 288 -2.73 -16.05 21.45
CA GLU A 288 -2.78 -15.86 22.92
C GLU A 288 -1.41 -15.75 23.59
N TYR A 289 -0.33 -16.22 22.94
CA TYR A 289 1.04 -16.14 23.42
C TYR A 289 1.82 -14.93 22.87
N GLY A 290 1.15 -14.05 22.12
CA GLY A 290 1.78 -12.87 21.50
C GLY A 290 2.64 -13.19 20.27
N GLN A 291 2.53 -14.42 19.72
CA GLN A 291 3.21 -14.79 18.49
C GLN A 291 2.39 -14.32 17.29
N ILE A 292 3.09 -13.96 16.21
CA ILE A 292 2.43 -13.58 14.97
C ILE A 292 1.59 -14.75 14.46
N ALA A 293 0.28 -14.54 14.32
CA ALA A 293 -0.60 -15.53 13.75
C ALA A 293 -0.43 -15.60 12.23
N PRO A 294 -0.53 -16.77 11.62
CA PRO A 294 -0.68 -16.89 10.18
C PRO A 294 -1.89 -16.08 9.71
N VAL A 295 -1.74 -15.42 8.60
CA VAL A 295 -2.84 -14.69 7.93
C VAL A 295 -3.09 -15.27 6.55
N TYR A 296 -4.23 -14.93 5.99
CA TYR A 296 -4.61 -15.39 4.66
C TYR A 296 -5.46 -14.36 3.93
N SER A 297 -5.16 -14.16 2.66
CA SER A 297 -5.96 -13.43 1.68
C SER A 297 -5.67 -13.97 0.27
N ILE A 298 -6.67 -13.97 -0.59
CA ILE A 298 -6.47 -14.19 -2.04
C ILE A 298 -5.53 -13.12 -2.62
N SER A 299 -5.48 -11.96 -2.00
CA SER A 299 -4.60 -10.84 -2.38
C SER A 299 -3.26 -10.94 -1.67
N ALA A 300 -2.19 -11.28 -2.41
CA ALA A 300 -0.84 -11.30 -1.86
C ALA A 300 -0.37 -9.93 -1.35
N GLY A 301 -0.90 -8.83 -1.89
CA GLY A 301 -0.58 -7.47 -1.44
C GLY A 301 -1.25 -7.06 -0.13
N LEU A 302 -2.30 -7.77 0.30
CA LEU A 302 -3.00 -7.58 1.57
C LEU A 302 -2.71 -8.70 2.58
N ASP A 303 -1.99 -9.74 2.18
CA ASP A 303 -1.61 -10.88 3.03
C ASP A 303 -0.46 -10.49 3.97
N TYR A 304 -0.75 -9.62 4.92
CA TYR A 304 0.18 -9.05 5.88
C TYR A 304 -0.46 -8.94 7.27
N PRO A 305 0.21 -9.45 8.32
CA PRO A 305 -0.39 -9.56 9.65
C PRO A 305 -0.36 -8.28 10.48
N GLY A 306 -0.03 -7.14 9.91
CA GLY A 306 0.09 -5.87 10.63
C GLY A 306 -0.48 -4.69 9.85
N VAL A 307 -0.62 -3.55 10.52
CA VAL A 307 -1.09 -2.29 9.91
C VAL A 307 -0.22 -1.12 10.34
N GLY A 308 -0.14 -0.10 9.50
CA GLY A 308 0.60 1.12 9.81
C GLY A 308 0.13 1.79 11.11
N PRO A 309 1.04 2.33 11.93
CA PRO A 309 0.70 2.87 13.25
C PRO A 309 -0.22 4.10 13.19
N GLU A 310 -0.19 4.85 12.10
CA GLU A 310 -1.10 5.99 11.90
C GLU A 310 -2.53 5.50 11.60
N HIS A 311 -2.71 4.38 10.90
CA HIS A 311 -4.02 3.74 10.74
C HIS A 311 -4.59 3.27 12.08
N ALA A 312 -3.78 2.60 12.89
CA ALA A 312 -4.16 2.18 14.23
C ALA A 312 -4.62 3.38 15.08
N TYR A 313 -3.88 4.49 15.02
CA TYR A 313 -4.25 5.72 15.71
C TYR A 313 -5.56 6.33 15.19
N LEU A 314 -5.75 6.41 13.86
CA LEU A 314 -6.98 6.95 13.29
C LEU A 314 -8.20 6.10 13.64
N HIS A 315 -8.02 4.78 13.77
CA HIS A 315 -9.04 3.88 14.30
C HIS A 315 -9.37 4.19 15.76
N ASP A 316 -8.36 4.27 16.63
CA ASP A 316 -8.56 4.49 18.08
C ASP A 316 -9.28 5.78 18.41
N ILE A 317 -9.01 6.85 17.65
CA ILE A 317 -9.69 8.14 17.83
C ILE A 317 -11.03 8.25 17.07
N GLY A 318 -11.47 7.19 16.42
CA GLY A 318 -12.72 7.17 15.64
C GLY A 318 -12.70 8.06 14.39
N ARG A 319 -11.51 8.41 13.86
CA ARG A 319 -11.41 9.25 12.66
C ARG A 319 -11.57 8.48 11.38
N ALA A 320 -11.15 7.24 11.34
CA ALA A 320 -11.29 6.35 10.19
C ALA A 320 -12.05 5.08 10.58
N GLU A 321 -12.90 4.63 9.67
CA GLU A 321 -13.64 3.37 9.75
C GLU A 321 -12.81 2.27 9.05
N TYR A 322 -12.82 1.05 9.60
CA TYR A 322 -12.19 -0.10 8.96
C TYR A 322 -13.21 -1.22 8.85
N VAL A 323 -13.30 -1.82 7.67
CA VAL A 323 -14.27 -2.85 7.35
C VAL A 323 -13.59 -4.06 6.74
N ALA A 324 -14.02 -5.23 7.15
CA ALA A 324 -13.49 -6.50 6.66
C ALA A 324 -14.28 -6.95 5.42
N VAL A 325 -13.56 -7.33 4.36
CA VAL A 325 -14.12 -7.78 3.07
C VAL A 325 -13.56 -9.16 2.75
N THR A 326 -14.45 -10.11 2.47
CA THR A 326 -14.06 -11.49 2.15
C THR A 326 -13.51 -11.62 0.72
N ASP A 327 -12.80 -12.73 0.47
CA ASP A 327 -12.28 -13.06 -0.86
C ASP A 327 -13.41 -13.16 -1.90
N ASP A 328 -14.54 -13.78 -1.56
CA ASP A 328 -15.71 -13.88 -2.45
C ASP A 328 -16.26 -12.51 -2.82
N GLU A 329 -16.39 -11.61 -1.87
CA GLU A 329 -16.83 -10.24 -2.10
C GLU A 329 -15.86 -9.47 -3.00
N ALA A 330 -14.56 -9.62 -2.76
CA ALA A 330 -13.52 -8.98 -3.55
C ALA A 330 -13.48 -9.52 -4.99
N VAL A 331 -13.59 -10.84 -5.18
CA VAL A 331 -13.64 -11.46 -6.51
C VAL A 331 -14.90 -11.03 -7.28
N ASN A 332 -16.07 -11.02 -6.62
CA ASN A 332 -17.29 -10.53 -7.23
C ASN A 332 -17.16 -9.05 -7.66
N ALA A 333 -16.55 -8.21 -6.85
CA ALA A 333 -16.31 -6.80 -7.17
C ALA A 333 -15.30 -6.63 -8.30
N PHE A 334 -14.26 -7.45 -8.35
CA PHE A 334 -13.29 -7.48 -9.45
C PHE A 334 -13.98 -7.76 -10.80
N GLU A 335 -14.84 -8.76 -10.83
CA GLU A 335 -15.61 -9.09 -12.03
C GLU A 335 -16.66 -8.01 -12.38
N TYR A 336 -17.31 -7.44 -11.36
CA TYR A 336 -18.33 -6.41 -11.54
C TYR A 336 -17.75 -5.14 -12.18
N ILE A 337 -16.67 -4.57 -11.60
CA ILE A 337 -16.02 -3.36 -12.17
C ILE A 337 -15.47 -3.62 -13.59
N ALA A 338 -14.96 -4.83 -13.85
CA ALA A 338 -14.47 -5.20 -15.17
C ALA A 338 -15.60 -5.20 -16.21
N LYS A 339 -16.77 -5.76 -15.87
CA LYS A 339 -17.93 -5.83 -16.76
C LYS A 339 -18.65 -4.47 -16.93
N THR A 340 -18.65 -3.65 -15.88
CA THR A 340 -19.44 -2.41 -15.83
C THR A 340 -18.66 -1.21 -16.36
N GLU A 341 -17.37 -1.08 -15.99
CA GLU A 341 -16.53 0.06 -16.34
C GLU A 341 -15.37 -0.30 -17.31
N GLY A 342 -15.20 -1.58 -17.64
CA GLY A 342 -14.08 -2.02 -18.47
C GLY A 342 -12.72 -1.88 -17.78
N ILE A 343 -12.69 -1.91 -16.44
CA ILE A 343 -11.49 -1.73 -15.65
C ILE A 343 -11.14 -3.05 -14.94
N ILE A 344 -10.02 -3.65 -15.28
CA ILE A 344 -9.46 -4.79 -14.55
C ILE A 344 -8.53 -4.23 -13.47
N CYS A 345 -9.09 -3.92 -12.29
CA CYS A 345 -8.31 -3.40 -11.17
C CYS A 345 -7.58 -4.54 -10.42
N ALA A 346 -6.54 -4.20 -9.66
CA ALA A 346 -5.89 -5.16 -8.77
C ALA A 346 -6.89 -5.75 -7.76
N ILE A 347 -6.72 -7.04 -7.42
CA ILE A 347 -7.58 -7.71 -6.43
C ILE A 347 -7.53 -7.01 -5.06
N GLU A 348 -6.40 -6.37 -4.74
CA GLU A 348 -6.28 -5.48 -3.59
C GLU A 348 -7.36 -4.39 -3.63
N SER A 349 -7.43 -3.66 -4.74
CA SER A 349 -8.39 -2.55 -4.93
C SER A 349 -9.83 -3.04 -4.95
N ALA A 350 -10.07 -4.26 -5.44
CA ALA A 350 -11.41 -4.84 -5.49
C ALA A 350 -12.04 -5.01 -4.10
N HIS A 351 -11.24 -5.13 -3.02
CA HIS A 351 -11.77 -5.10 -1.64
C HIS A 351 -12.47 -3.77 -1.34
N ALA A 352 -11.88 -2.64 -1.75
CA ALA A 352 -12.53 -1.34 -1.59
C ALA A 352 -13.78 -1.20 -2.49
N VAL A 353 -13.71 -1.69 -3.73
CA VAL A 353 -14.86 -1.71 -4.64
C VAL A 353 -16.01 -2.56 -4.07
N ALA A 354 -15.71 -3.70 -3.44
CA ALA A 354 -16.73 -4.55 -2.82
C ALA A 354 -17.51 -3.81 -1.72
N HIS A 355 -16.83 -3.08 -0.86
CA HIS A 355 -17.51 -2.28 0.15
C HIS A 355 -18.24 -1.07 -0.45
N LEU A 356 -17.66 -0.43 -1.47
CA LEU A 356 -18.33 0.63 -2.23
C LEU A 356 -19.69 0.17 -2.77
N MET A 357 -19.74 -1.03 -3.37
CA MET A 357 -20.99 -1.61 -3.89
C MET A 357 -22.07 -1.79 -2.82
N LYS A 358 -21.67 -2.01 -1.56
CA LYS A 358 -22.61 -2.14 -0.44
C LYS A 358 -23.15 -0.80 0.04
N ILE A 359 -22.29 0.25 0.10
CA ILE A 359 -22.69 1.53 0.71
C ILE A 359 -23.27 2.51 -0.29
N ALA A 360 -22.81 2.53 -1.54
CA ALA A 360 -23.26 3.52 -2.53
C ALA A 360 -24.80 3.53 -2.70
N PRO A 361 -25.51 2.38 -2.77
CA PRO A 361 -26.96 2.37 -2.89
C PRO A 361 -27.70 2.93 -1.67
N THR A 362 -27.06 3.00 -0.50
CA THR A 362 -27.66 3.50 0.74
C THR A 362 -27.47 5.01 0.94
N MET A 363 -26.69 5.64 0.06
CA MET A 363 -26.35 7.06 0.13
C MET A 363 -27.20 7.91 -0.82
N SER A 364 -27.23 9.22 -0.58
CA SER A 364 -27.94 10.16 -1.44
C SER A 364 -27.26 10.27 -2.82
N LYS A 365 -28.06 10.62 -3.84
CA LYS A 365 -27.54 10.95 -5.18
C LYS A 365 -26.62 12.18 -5.23
N ASP A 366 -26.70 13.01 -4.19
CA ASP A 366 -25.83 14.18 -4.03
C ASP A 366 -24.53 13.84 -3.29
N ASP A 367 -24.44 12.65 -2.68
CA ASP A 367 -23.23 12.18 -2.04
C ASP A 367 -22.18 11.77 -3.08
N ILE A 368 -20.92 11.82 -2.68
CA ILE A 368 -19.79 11.52 -3.55
C ILE A 368 -18.86 10.55 -2.81
N ILE A 369 -18.52 9.44 -3.46
CA ILE A 369 -17.50 8.50 -2.98
C ILE A 369 -16.30 8.58 -3.93
N ILE A 370 -15.10 8.73 -3.37
CA ILE A 370 -13.84 8.52 -4.09
C ILE A 370 -13.22 7.22 -3.61
N CYS A 371 -13.05 6.26 -4.50
CA CYS A 371 -12.37 4.99 -4.23
C CYS A 371 -11.01 4.96 -4.94
N CYS A 372 -9.94 4.63 -4.21
CA CYS A 372 -8.60 4.50 -4.76
C CYS A 372 -8.45 3.14 -5.47
N LEU A 373 -8.28 3.14 -6.78
CA LEU A 373 -7.80 1.98 -7.53
C LEU A 373 -6.27 1.96 -7.46
N SER A 374 -5.75 1.28 -6.47
CA SER A 374 -4.34 1.34 -6.07
C SER A 374 -3.38 0.68 -7.06
N GLY A 375 -3.90 -0.22 -7.92
CA GLY A 375 -3.12 -0.92 -8.94
C GLY A 375 -4.00 -1.61 -9.97
N ARG A 376 -3.39 -2.03 -11.09
CA ARG A 376 -4.05 -2.78 -12.17
C ARG A 376 -4.00 -4.29 -11.89
N GLY A 377 -4.98 -5.00 -12.45
CA GLY A 377 -5.24 -6.40 -12.15
C GLY A 377 -4.71 -7.41 -13.17
N ASP A 378 -3.91 -7.01 -14.16
CA ASP A 378 -3.36 -7.97 -15.15
C ASP A 378 -2.63 -9.14 -14.47
N LYS A 379 -1.95 -8.87 -13.36
CA LYS A 379 -1.26 -9.87 -12.54
C LYS A 379 -2.20 -10.86 -11.85
N ASP A 380 -3.48 -10.49 -11.66
CA ASP A 380 -4.44 -11.25 -10.84
C ASP A 380 -5.38 -12.11 -11.67
N VAL A 381 -5.48 -11.87 -12.99
CA VAL A 381 -6.42 -12.56 -13.88
C VAL A 381 -6.30 -14.07 -13.79
N ALA A 382 -5.09 -14.62 -13.80
CA ALA A 382 -4.86 -16.05 -13.67
C ALA A 382 -5.27 -16.61 -12.28
N ALA A 383 -5.05 -15.84 -11.21
CA ALA A 383 -5.45 -16.22 -9.86
C ALA A 383 -6.99 -16.22 -9.72
N ILE A 384 -7.67 -15.21 -10.29
CA ILE A 384 -9.14 -15.13 -10.31
C ILE A 384 -9.74 -16.27 -11.14
N ALA A 385 -9.16 -16.58 -12.31
CA ALA A 385 -9.59 -17.72 -13.13
C ALA A 385 -9.53 -19.03 -12.33
N ARG A 386 -8.40 -19.31 -11.66
CA ARG A 386 -8.25 -20.50 -10.79
C ARG A 386 -9.27 -20.49 -9.64
N TYR A 387 -9.50 -19.35 -9.01
CA TYR A 387 -10.50 -19.20 -7.94
C TYR A 387 -11.91 -19.58 -8.42
N ARG A 388 -12.25 -19.25 -9.67
CA ARG A 388 -13.51 -19.60 -10.32
C ARG A 388 -13.51 -21.01 -10.93
N GLY A 389 -12.45 -21.78 -10.81
CA GLY A 389 -12.34 -23.12 -11.40
C GLY A 389 -12.20 -23.11 -12.93
N VAL A 390 -11.75 -21.97 -13.49
CA VAL A 390 -11.45 -21.86 -14.93
C VAL A 390 -10.00 -22.26 -15.17
N ASP A 391 -9.79 -23.27 -16.00
CA ASP A 391 -8.46 -23.67 -16.45
C ASP A 391 -8.02 -22.79 -17.62
N LEU A 392 -6.93 -22.07 -17.40
CA LEU A 392 -6.29 -21.29 -18.45
C LEU A 392 -5.30 -22.23 -19.13
N HIS A 393 -5.62 -22.68 -20.32
CA HIS A 393 -4.67 -23.42 -21.15
C HIS A 393 -3.49 -22.49 -21.45
N GLU A 394 -2.33 -22.73 -20.82
CA GLU A 394 -1.05 -22.09 -21.13
C GLU A 394 -0.45 -22.72 -22.41
#